data_89e2c21b14270126c09d14fc1f4f81c1
#
_entry.id   89e2c21b14270126c09d14fc1f4f81c1
#
_cell.length_a   1.000
_cell.length_b   1.000
_cell.length_c   1.000
_cell.angle_alpha   90.00
_cell.angle_beta   90.00
_cell.angle_gamma   90.00
#
_symmetry.space_group_name_H-M   'P 1'
#
loop_
_entity.id
_entity.type
_entity.pdbx_description
1 polymer ?
#
loop_
_entity_poly.entity_id
_entity_poly.type
_entity_poly.pdbx_seq_one_letter_code
_entity_poly.pdbx_strand_id
1 'polypeptide(L)'
;MKKLLFLFCMSAFFIACKQKNDYQKFIHDPLLFCNTVHELNQVVMGNNFTPIVASRNYLYGSVAAYEVIAAGYPNEYNSLAGQLHGLTNVPKPPVNKAIDFEFASLLAYCKLGEAVTFPEGSMKEWVDNIKTLAKGLSRNASGYV
;
A
#
# COMPACT_ATOMS: atom_id res chain seq x y z
N MET A 1 -27.70 44.53 -12.96
CA MET A 1 -26.69 44.24 -11.93
C MET A 1 -26.97 42.94 -11.17
N LYS A 2 -28.18 42.66 -10.69
CA LYS A 2 -28.50 41.41 -9.93
C LYS A 2 -28.29 40.11 -10.73
N LYS A 3 -28.58 40.09 -12.05
CA LYS A 3 -28.39 38.91 -12.92
C LYS A 3 -26.92 38.59 -13.19
N LEU A 4 -26.05 39.58 -13.23
CA LEU A 4 -24.62 39.44 -13.45
C LEU A 4 -23.93 38.85 -12.20
N LEU A 5 -24.38 39.24 -11.00
CA LEU A 5 -23.90 38.71 -9.72
C LEU A 5 -24.23 37.22 -9.54
N PHE A 6 -25.41 36.80 -10.02
CA PHE A 6 -25.85 35.40 -9.95
C PHE A 6 -25.05 34.48 -10.88
N LEU A 7 -24.65 34.98 -12.05
CA LEU A 7 -23.80 34.24 -12.99
C LEU A 7 -22.38 34.04 -12.43
N PHE A 8 -21.85 35.05 -11.71
CA PHE A 8 -20.53 35.00 -11.10
C PHE A 8 -20.48 34.02 -9.90
N CYS A 9 -21.56 33.92 -9.10
CA CYS A 9 -21.67 32.93 -8.03
C CYS A 9 -21.75 31.48 -8.55
N MET A 10 -22.41 31.24 -9.69
CA MET A 10 -22.47 29.87 -10.26
C MET A 10 -21.14 29.38 -10.82
N SER A 11 -20.27 30.29 -11.30
CA SER A 11 -18.96 29.91 -11.83
C SER A 11 -17.94 29.49 -10.73
N ALA A 12 -18.14 29.93 -9.50
CA ALA A 12 -17.26 29.62 -8.37
C ALA A 12 -17.44 28.17 -7.86
N PHE A 13 -18.54 27.49 -8.17
CA PHE A 13 -18.79 26.10 -7.72
C PHE A 13 -18.02 25.04 -8.50
N PHE A 14 -17.40 25.35 -9.64
CA PHE A 14 -16.70 24.37 -10.47
C PHE A 14 -15.23 24.19 -10.11
N ILE A 15 -14.66 24.95 -9.17
CA ILE A 15 -13.23 24.91 -8.86
C ILE A 15 -12.87 23.98 -7.68
N ALA A 16 -13.87 23.51 -6.91
CA ALA A 16 -13.65 22.84 -5.61
C ALA A 16 -13.36 21.32 -5.69
N CYS A 17 -13.25 20.69 -6.86
CA CYS A 17 -13.28 19.23 -6.95
C CYS A 17 -11.99 18.55 -7.46
N LYS A 18 -10.79 19.13 -7.33
CA LYS A 18 -9.60 18.60 -8.04
C LYS A 18 -8.47 18.03 -7.20
N GLN A 19 -8.51 18.01 -5.88
CA GLN A 19 -7.31 17.65 -5.09
C GLN A 19 -7.41 16.41 -4.21
N LYS A 20 -8.56 15.77 -4.12
CA LYS A 20 -8.71 14.51 -3.37
C LYS A 20 -8.13 13.29 -4.11
N ASN A 21 -7.59 13.50 -5.31
CA ASN A 21 -7.35 12.44 -6.29
C ASN A 21 -5.90 11.94 -6.37
N ASP A 22 -4.90 12.71 -5.92
CA ASP A 22 -3.50 12.34 -6.19
C ASP A 22 -2.98 11.29 -5.20
N TYR A 23 -3.34 11.37 -3.92
CA TYR A 23 -3.02 10.35 -2.94
C TYR A 23 -3.68 9.01 -3.30
N GLN A 24 -4.99 9.01 -3.57
CA GLN A 24 -5.74 7.82 -3.94
C GLN A 24 -5.21 7.20 -5.25
N LYS A 25 -4.91 8.00 -6.25
CA LYS A 25 -4.28 7.51 -7.48
C LYS A 25 -2.93 6.86 -7.24
N PHE A 26 -2.12 7.44 -6.35
CA PHE A 26 -0.80 6.90 -6.04
C PHE A 26 -0.89 5.56 -5.34
N ILE A 27 -1.70 5.45 -4.26
CA ILE A 27 -1.76 4.24 -3.44
C ILE A 27 -2.52 3.08 -4.11
N HIS A 28 -3.43 3.37 -5.05
CA HIS A 28 -4.16 2.37 -5.83
C HIS A 28 -3.61 2.19 -7.25
N ASP A 29 -2.43 2.75 -7.56
CA ASP A 29 -1.76 2.47 -8.83
C ASP A 29 -1.23 1.02 -8.82
N PRO A 30 -1.72 0.14 -9.70
CA PRO A 30 -1.25 -1.24 -9.76
C PRO A 30 0.26 -1.33 -10.07
N LEU A 31 0.83 -0.33 -10.74
CA LEU A 31 2.27 -0.26 -10.98
C LEU A 31 3.07 -0.10 -9.70
N LEU A 32 2.51 0.54 -8.66
CA LEU A 32 3.19 0.66 -7.37
C LEU A 32 3.47 -0.71 -6.75
N PHE A 33 2.49 -1.62 -6.77
CA PHE A 33 2.67 -2.99 -6.28
C PHE A 33 3.64 -3.78 -7.17
N CYS A 34 3.47 -3.70 -8.50
CA CYS A 34 4.37 -4.37 -9.46
C CYS A 34 5.82 -3.93 -9.28
N ASN A 35 6.07 -2.62 -9.14
CA ASN A 35 7.40 -2.07 -8.92
C ASN A 35 7.98 -2.51 -7.56
N THR A 36 7.14 -2.63 -6.54
CA THR A 36 7.56 -3.13 -5.21
C THR A 36 7.96 -4.61 -5.27
N VAL A 37 7.22 -5.43 -6.00
CA VAL A 37 7.59 -6.83 -6.25
C VAL A 37 8.91 -6.91 -7.03
N HIS A 38 9.08 -6.05 -8.04
CA HIS A 38 10.31 -5.98 -8.81
C HIS A 38 11.50 -5.59 -7.93
N GLU A 39 11.33 -4.60 -7.05
CA GLU A 39 12.37 -4.16 -6.12
C GLU A 39 12.81 -5.32 -5.18
N LEU A 40 11.86 -6.03 -4.58
CA LEU A 40 12.21 -7.20 -3.77
C LEU A 40 12.96 -8.25 -4.60
N ASN A 41 12.57 -8.47 -5.86
CA ASN A 41 13.27 -9.40 -6.74
C ASN A 41 14.72 -8.97 -6.98
N GLN A 42 14.99 -7.69 -7.19
CA GLN A 42 16.36 -7.17 -7.35
C GLN A 42 17.19 -7.40 -6.08
N VAL A 43 16.61 -7.13 -4.90
CA VAL A 43 17.29 -7.36 -3.62
C VAL A 43 17.58 -8.84 -3.40
N VAL A 44 16.61 -9.73 -3.65
CA VAL A 44 16.78 -11.19 -3.52
C VAL A 44 17.86 -11.72 -4.47
N MET A 45 17.90 -11.22 -5.71
CA MET A 45 18.95 -11.57 -6.68
C MET A 45 20.33 -11.04 -6.23
N GLY A 46 20.40 -9.82 -5.74
CA GLY A 46 21.63 -9.22 -5.22
C GLY A 46 22.19 -9.95 -3.99
N ASN A 47 21.33 -10.53 -3.17
CA ASN A 47 21.73 -11.35 -2.01
C ASN A 47 22.26 -12.75 -2.37
N ASN A 48 22.22 -13.13 -3.64
CA ASN A 48 22.68 -14.44 -4.12
C ASN A 48 22.04 -15.66 -3.40
N PHE A 49 20.77 -15.55 -3.01
CA PHE A 49 20.05 -16.66 -2.41
C PHE A 49 19.91 -17.83 -3.39
N THR A 50 19.98 -19.05 -2.86
CA THR A 50 19.64 -20.23 -3.66
C THR A 50 18.19 -20.18 -4.11
N PRO A 51 17.80 -20.78 -5.25
CA PRO A 51 16.42 -20.73 -5.76
C PRO A 51 15.37 -21.16 -4.73
N ILE A 52 15.68 -22.13 -3.87
CA ILE A 52 14.78 -22.61 -2.81
C ILE A 52 14.55 -21.52 -1.75
N VAL A 53 15.60 -20.80 -1.36
CA VAL A 53 15.49 -19.69 -0.39
C VAL A 53 14.78 -18.51 -1.01
N ALA A 54 15.15 -18.15 -2.25
CA ALA A 54 14.50 -17.05 -2.98
C ALA A 54 12.99 -17.26 -3.11
N SER A 55 12.53 -18.48 -3.45
CA SER A 55 11.11 -18.80 -3.57
C SER A 55 10.35 -18.61 -2.24
N ARG A 56 10.97 -18.92 -1.11
CA ARG A 56 10.38 -18.65 0.23
C ARG A 56 10.28 -17.16 0.51
N ASN A 57 11.29 -16.38 0.16
CA ASN A 57 11.30 -14.94 0.37
C ASN A 57 10.15 -14.26 -0.38
N TYR A 58 9.91 -14.67 -1.63
CA TYR A 58 8.75 -14.18 -2.40
C TYR A 58 7.41 -14.62 -1.79
N LEU A 59 7.33 -15.87 -1.34
CA LEU A 59 6.12 -16.41 -0.74
C LEU A 59 5.73 -15.66 0.53
N TYR A 60 6.67 -15.43 1.44
CA TYR A 60 6.38 -14.77 2.72
C TYR A 60 5.83 -13.36 2.54
N GLY A 61 6.42 -12.55 1.66
CA GLY A 61 5.90 -11.23 1.32
C GLY A 61 4.47 -11.31 0.75
N SER A 62 4.25 -12.23 -0.18
CA SER A 62 2.94 -12.43 -0.83
C SER A 62 1.86 -12.89 0.16
N VAL A 63 2.17 -13.82 1.06
CA VAL A 63 1.25 -14.29 2.11
C VAL A 63 0.90 -13.14 3.05
N ALA A 64 1.88 -12.34 3.48
CA ALA A 64 1.61 -11.23 4.37
C ALA A 64 0.70 -10.17 3.72
N ALA A 65 0.94 -9.84 2.45
CA ALA A 65 0.10 -8.94 1.69
C ALA A 65 -1.33 -9.48 1.53
N TYR A 66 -1.47 -10.75 1.20
CA TYR A 66 -2.76 -11.42 1.05
C TYR A 66 -3.56 -11.43 2.35
N GLU A 67 -2.95 -11.73 3.49
CA GLU A 67 -3.64 -11.75 4.78
C GLU A 67 -4.20 -10.38 5.17
N VAL A 68 -3.53 -9.29 4.80
CA VAL A 68 -4.05 -7.93 5.01
C VAL A 68 -5.28 -7.67 4.14
N ILE A 69 -5.27 -8.11 2.87
CA ILE A 69 -6.43 -8.01 1.98
C ILE A 69 -7.59 -8.87 2.52
N ALA A 70 -7.32 -10.11 2.90
CA ALA A 70 -8.35 -11.01 3.46
C ALA A 70 -8.98 -10.44 4.75
N ALA A 71 -8.18 -9.77 5.58
CA ALA A 71 -8.69 -9.10 6.78
C ALA A 71 -9.57 -7.88 6.47
N GLY A 72 -9.29 -7.17 5.37
CA GLY A 72 -10.07 -6.01 4.92
C GLY A 72 -11.36 -6.37 4.19
N TYR A 73 -11.36 -7.49 3.48
CA TYR A 73 -12.45 -7.94 2.61
C TYR A 73 -12.90 -9.38 2.97
N PRO A 74 -13.37 -9.62 4.22
CA PRO A 74 -13.64 -10.97 4.71
C PRO A 74 -14.81 -11.68 4.03
N ASN A 75 -15.64 -10.95 3.28
CA ASN A 75 -16.72 -11.53 2.48
C ASN A 75 -16.26 -12.02 1.10
N GLU A 76 -15.07 -11.62 0.67
CA GLU A 76 -14.53 -11.93 -0.66
C GLU A 76 -13.33 -12.88 -0.58
N TYR A 77 -12.54 -12.79 0.50
CA TYR A 77 -11.32 -13.54 0.68
C TYR A 77 -11.27 -14.26 2.01
N ASN A 78 -10.77 -15.50 2.01
CA ASN A 78 -10.56 -16.31 3.21
C ASN A 78 -9.09 -16.23 3.64
N SER A 79 -8.84 -16.09 4.94
CA SER A 79 -7.49 -16.17 5.49
C SER A 79 -6.85 -17.54 5.19
N LEU A 80 -5.55 -17.54 4.97
CA LEU A 80 -4.72 -18.74 4.85
C LEU A 80 -4.36 -19.35 6.22
N ALA A 81 -4.74 -18.69 7.33
CA ALA A 81 -4.55 -19.23 8.66
C ALA A 81 -5.27 -20.57 8.82
N GLY A 82 -4.55 -21.58 9.30
CA GLY A 82 -5.00 -22.96 9.36
C GLY A 82 -4.94 -23.75 8.04
N GLN A 83 -4.70 -23.09 6.91
CA GLN A 83 -4.52 -23.73 5.60
C GLN A 83 -3.03 -23.96 5.28
N LEU A 84 -2.15 -23.06 5.72
CA LEU A 84 -0.70 -23.19 5.56
C LEU A 84 -0.08 -23.74 6.85
N HIS A 85 0.85 -24.68 6.68
CA HIS A 85 1.59 -25.25 7.82
C HIS A 85 2.36 -24.13 8.56
N GLY A 86 2.11 -24.03 9.86
CA GLY A 86 2.76 -23.02 10.72
C GLY A 86 2.06 -21.65 10.76
N LEU A 87 1.10 -21.36 9.88
CA LEU A 87 0.28 -20.16 9.95
C LEU A 87 -1.04 -20.49 10.68
N THR A 88 -1.02 -20.36 12.00
CA THR A 88 -2.17 -20.72 12.84
C THR A 88 -3.07 -19.53 13.20
N ASN A 89 -2.51 -18.32 13.24
CA ASN A 89 -3.22 -17.11 13.63
C ASN A 89 -2.67 -15.88 12.91
N VAL A 90 -3.55 -14.97 12.53
CA VAL A 90 -3.22 -13.68 11.94
C VAL A 90 -3.80 -12.57 12.82
N PRO A 91 -3.04 -11.52 13.14
CA PRO A 91 -3.53 -10.39 13.92
C PRO A 91 -4.75 -9.73 13.25
N LYS A 92 -5.78 -9.45 14.03
CA LYS A 92 -6.95 -8.73 13.52
C LYS A 92 -6.67 -7.24 13.43
N PRO A 93 -7.19 -6.55 12.41
CA PRO A 93 -7.05 -5.11 12.30
C PRO A 93 -7.77 -4.40 13.44
N PRO A 94 -7.33 -3.20 13.87
CA PRO A 94 -7.99 -2.41 14.91
C PRO A 94 -9.40 -1.97 14.45
N VAL A 95 -10.40 -2.17 15.31
CA VAL A 95 -11.84 -2.02 14.99
C VAL A 95 -12.25 -0.55 14.76
N ASN A 96 -11.51 0.43 15.29
CA ASN A 96 -11.93 1.84 15.34
C ASN A 96 -11.02 2.77 14.52
N LYS A 97 -10.35 2.25 13.50
CA LYS A 97 -9.49 3.04 12.62
C LYS A 97 -9.88 2.85 11.16
N ALA A 98 -9.95 3.94 10.42
CA ALA A 98 -10.02 3.86 8.99
C ALA A 98 -8.68 3.32 8.46
N ILE A 99 -8.70 2.20 7.74
CA ILE A 99 -7.53 1.53 7.19
C ILE A 99 -7.71 1.44 5.68
N ASP A 100 -6.71 1.88 4.94
CA ASP A 100 -6.56 1.56 3.53
C ASP A 100 -5.87 0.19 3.42
N PHE A 101 -6.67 -0.86 3.20
CA PHE A 101 -6.16 -2.23 3.19
C PHE A 101 -5.27 -2.54 1.99
N GLU A 102 -5.45 -1.86 0.86
CA GLU A 102 -4.60 -2.03 -0.31
C GLU A 102 -3.19 -1.48 -0.03
N PHE A 103 -3.11 -0.26 0.52
CA PHE A 103 -1.82 0.31 0.91
C PHE A 103 -1.19 -0.42 2.09
N ALA A 104 -1.98 -0.86 3.06
CA ALA A 104 -1.50 -1.69 4.19
C ALA A 104 -0.94 -3.04 3.71
N SER A 105 -1.56 -3.66 2.71
CA SER A 105 -1.09 -4.87 2.05
C SER A 105 0.30 -4.68 1.41
N LEU A 106 0.47 -3.58 0.66
CA LEU A 106 1.77 -3.22 0.10
C LEU A 106 2.85 -3.07 1.19
N LEU A 107 2.52 -2.38 2.28
CA LEU A 107 3.46 -2.20 3.39
C LEU A 107 3.77 -3.51 4.11
N ALA A 108 2.81 -4.44 4.23
CA ALA A 108 3.03 -5.77 4.78
C ALA A 108 3.97 -6.59 3.90
N TYR A 109 3.78 -6.55 2.56
CA TYR A 109 4.71 -7.15 1.59
C TYR A 109 6.14 -6.65 1.80
N CYS A 110 6.31 -5.32 1.85
CA CYS A 110 7.59 -4.68 2.07
C CYS A 110 8.23 -5.08 3.39
N LYS A 111 7.44 -5.11 4.47
CA LYS A 111 7.94 -5.43 5.82
C LYS A 111 8.48 -6.85 5.92
N LEU A 112 7.78 -7.81 5.30
CA LEU A 112 8.27 -9.18 5.22
C LEU A 112 9.46 -9.30 4.27
N GLY A 113 9.44 -8.61 3.13
CA GLY A 113 10.57 -8.55 2.21
C GLY A 113 11.84 -8.05 2.89
N GLU A 114 11.74 -6.96 3.66
CA GLU A 114 12.85 -6.43 4.47
C GLU A 114 13.37 -7.45 5.51
N ALA A 115 12.45 -8.18 6.16
CA ALA A 115 12.80 -9.13 7.22
C ALA A 115 13.49 -10.42 6.72
N VAL A 116 13.25 -10.80 5.45
CA VAL A 116 13.78 -12.05 4.86
C VAL A 116 14.96 -11.83 3.92
N THR A 117 15.37 -10.59 3.68
CA THR A 117 16.56 -10.22 2.92
C THR A 117 17.66 -9.73 3.86
N PHE A 118 18.89 -9.67 3.36
CA PHE A 118 19.99 -9.12 4.17
C PHE A 118 19.83 -7.61 4.32
N PRO A 119 20.37 -7.02 5.42
CA PRO A 119 20.13 -5.63 5.78
C PRO A 119 20.97 -4.62 4.97
N GLU A 120 21.15 -4.84 3.66
CA GLU A 120 21.85 -3.90 2.79
C GLU A 120 21.07 -2.61 2.51
N GLY A 121 19.87 -2.47 3.07
CA GLY A 121 19.12 -1.23 3.06
C GLY A 121 18.22 -0.98 1.85
N SER A 122 18.34 -1.73 0.75
CA SER A 122 17.60 -1.49 -0.50
C SER A 122 16.08 -1.48 -0.32
N MET A 123 15.52 -2.53 0.30
CA MET A 123 14.06 -2.56 0.57
C MET A 123 13.63 -1.46 1.54
N LYS A 124 14.46 -1.13 2.51
CA LYS A 124 14.17 -0.06 3.47
C LYS A 124 14.11 1.30 2.76
N GLU A 125 15.04 1.59 1.87
CA GLU A 125 15.04 2.84 1.09
C GLU A 125 13.78 2.95 0.22
N TRP A 126 13.40 1.88 -0.47
CA TRP A 126 12.17 1.81 -1.25
C TRP A 126 10.92 2.11 -0.39
N VAL A 127 10.80 1.48 0.77
CA VAL A 127 9.69 1.67 1.72
C VAL A 127 9.64 3.11 2.23
N ASP A 128 10.79 3.68 2.59
CA ASP A 128 10.87 5.05 3.11
C ASP A 128 10.48 6.07 2.01
N ASN A 129 10.85 5.83 0.76
CA ASN A 129 10.44 6.64 -0.39
C ASN A 129 8.92 6.58 -0.60
N ILE A 130 8.31 5.40 -0.63
CA ILE A 130 6.84 5.23 -0.76
C ILE A 130 6.11 5.95 0.36
N LYS A 131 6.54 5.76 1.62
CA LYS A 131 5.91 6.40 2.79
C LYS A 131 6.03 7.93 2.72
N THR A 132 7.17 8.44 2.27
CA THR A 132 7.41 9.88 2.14
C THR A 132 6.51 10.48 1.07
N LEU A 133 6.38 9.83 -0.08
CA LEU A 133 5.49 10.26 -1.16
C LEU A 133 4.02 10.22 -0.71
N ALA A 134 3.57 9.11 -0.14
CA ALA A 134 2.21 8.97 0.39
C ALA A 134 1.88 10.05 1.44
N LYS A 135 2.80 10.32 2.38
CA LYS A 135 2.65 11.35 3.40
C LYS A 135 2.63 12.76 2.81
N GLY A 136 3.42 13.03 1.78
CA GLY A 136 3.42 14.30 1.05
C GLY A 136 2.08 14.55 0.38
N LEU A 137 1.57 13.58 -0.37
CA LEU A 137 0.29 13.66 -1.06
C LEU A 137 -0.90 13.76 -0.10
N SER A 138 -0.88 13.02 1.02
CA SER A 138 -1.94 13.07 2.04
C SER A 138 -1.99 14.43 2.75
N ARG A 139 -0.85 15.07 3.03
CA ARG A 139 -0.80 16.43 3.61
C ARG A 139 -1.36 17.48 2.67
N ASN A 140 -1.10 17.36 1.38
CA ASN A 140 -1.65 18.27 0.39
C ASN A 140 -3.18 18.11 0.29
N ALA A 141 -3.72 16.91 0.53
CA ALA A 141 -5.15 16.66 0.59
C ALA A 141 -5.81 17.20 1.88
N SER A 142 -5.10 17.18 3.02
CA SER A 142 -5.64 17.64 4.32
C SER A 142 -5.52 19.13 4.56
N GLY A 143 -4.74 19.85 3.76
CA GLY A 143 -4.59 21.32 3.86
C GLY A 143 -5.79 22.13 3.33
N TYR A 144 -6.90 21.46 2.98
CA TYR A 144 -8.12 22.06 2.46
C TYR A 144 -9.39 21.66 3.23
N VAL A 145 -9.25 21.24 4.48
CA VAL A 145 -10.38 20.99 5.39
C VAL A 145 -10.39 22.04 6.49
#